data_d492a9fc2902ec96fd4d6e0d7d8c40d9
#
_entry.id   d492a9fc2902ec96fd4d6e0d7d8c40d9
#
_cell.length_a   1.000
_cell.length_b   1.000
_cell.length_c   1.000
_cell.angle_alpha   90.00
_cell.angle_beta   90.00
_cell.angle_gamma   90.00
#
_symmetry.space_group_name_H-M   'P 1'
#
loop_
_entity.id
_entity.type
_entity.pdbx_description
1 polymer ?
#
loop_
_entity_poly.entity_id
_entity_poly.type
_entity_poly.pdbx_seq_one_letter_code
_entity_poly.pdbx_strand_id
1 'polypeptide(L)'
;MFKNFGLGISSSYSFGNLNHYHSKILTDVELYTRVSSESSLSGLSYNFSAVFQQKFRNNIKIYSSYVYQPESSLTSKNSQSIRTLKLDGSFGGDTENINLSLTGMDETKFTIPSFSSFGLGFGLDKKWFVGLNFKSVQGNGYRNEFMSLDNVNFNQNNIYSVGGFYLPKFDSFTNFFDRVTYRAGFKYIDGGLEVNQQDIKDFGINFGLGIPVGRLSKANLGFEFGQRGTDDFGLIKENYLNFMIGVSLNDLWFIKSMYN
;
A
#
# COMPACT_ATOMS: atom_id res chain seq x y z
N MET A 1 20.53 -4.71 27.89
CA MET A 1 19.46 -4.70 26.89
C MET A 1 18.52 -3.54 27.23
N PHE A 2 18.38 -2.60 26.34
CA PHE A 2 17.60 -1.40 26.60
C PHE A 2 16.11 -1.75 26.67
N LYS A 3 15.48 -1.61 27.85
CA LYS A 3 14.07 -2.01 28.08
C LYS A 3 13.05 -1.26 27.20
N ASN A 4 13.45 -0.13 26.64
CA ASN A 4 12.55 0.81 25.96
C ASN A 4 12.86 0.97 24.45
N PHE A 5 13.85 0.27 23.93
CA PHE A 5 14.33 0.43 22.55
C PHE A 5 14.37 -0.92 21.83
N GLY A 6 13.84 -0.97 20.64
CA GLY A 6 13.85 -2.14 19.75
C GLY A 6 14.42 -1.78 18.38
N LEU A 7 15.23 -2.67 17.82
CA LEU A 7 15.72 -2.61 16.46
C LEU A 7 15.14 -3.79 15.68
N GLY A 8 14.81 -3.59 14.42
CA GLY A 8 14.30 -4.61 13.54
C GLY A 8 14.92 -4.52 12.15
N ILE A 9 15.14 -5.68 11.56
CA ILE A 9 15.54 -5.85 10.17
C ILE A 9 14.55 -6.83 9.55
N SER A 10 14.00 -6.50 8.38
CA SER A 10 13.20 -7.40 7.58
C SER A 10 13.73 -7.49 6.16
N SER A 11 13.68 -8.69 5.59
CA SER A 11 13.99 -8.95 4.19
C SER A 11 12.73 -9.46 3.51
N SER A 12 12.45 -8.94 2.33
CA SER A 12 11.30 -9.33 1.51
C SER A 12 11.77 -9.78 0.14
N TYR A 13 11.36 -10.96 -0.28
CA TYR A 13 11.55 -11.42 -1.66
C TYR A 13 10.27 -11.13 -2.44
N SER A 14 10.39 -10.27 -3.46
CA SER A 14 9.29 -9.89 -4.33
C SER A 14 9.40 -10.64 -5.65
N PHE A 15 8.28 -11.15 -6.15
CA PHE A 15 8.20 -11.82 -7.45
C PHE A 15 6.82 -11.63 -8.04
N GLY A 16 6.71 -11.69 -9.37
CA GLY A 16 5.44 -11.58 -10.08
C GLY A 16 5.62 -11.12 -11.52
N ASN A 17 4.51 -10.99 -12.24
CA ASN A 17 4.48 -10.56 -13.62
C ASN A 17 3.72 -9.25 -13.76
N LEU A 18 4.27 -8.35 -14.59
CA LEU A 18 3.59 -7.16 -15.08
C LEU A 18 3.25 -7.36 -16.55
N ASN A 19 2.00 -7.16 -16.92
CA ASN A 19 1.52 -7.26 -18.29
C ASN A 19 0.98 -5.90 -18.72
N HIS A 20 1.45 -5.43 -19.86
CA HIS A 20 0.99 -4.19 -20.49
C HIS A 20 0.53 -4.48 -21.92
N TYR A 21 -0.64 -3.95 -22.28
CA TYR A 21 -1.21 -4.11 -23.62
C TYR A 21 -1.44 -2.73 -24.23
N HIS A 22 -0.93 -2.55 -25.43
CA HIS A 22 -1.22 -1.39 -26.25
C HIS A 22 -1.90 -1.84 -27.54
N SER A 23 -3.08 -1.28 -27.83
CA SER A 23 -3.82 -1.62 -29.05
C SER A 23 -4.03 -0.38 -29.91
N LYS A 24 -3.69 -0.49 -31.20
CA LYS A 24 -3.95 0.56 -32.20
C LYS A 24 -5.12 0.11 -33.05
N ILE A 25 -6.26 0.75 -32.90
CA ILE A 25 -7.46 0.52 -33.69
C ILE A 25 -7.62 1.69 -34.65
N LEU A 26 -7.79 1.39 -35.94
CA LEU A 26 -8.06 2.39 -36.97
C LEU A 26 -9.53 2.32 -37.35
N THR A 27 -10.11 3.47 -37.67
CA THR A 27 -11.48 3.56 -38.19
C THR A 27 -11.55 2.85 -39.51
N ASP A 28 -12.64 2.11 -39.77
CA ASP A 28 -12.91 1.39 -41.04
C ASP A 28 -11.96 0.22 -41.35
N VAL A 29 -11.26 -0.32 -40.34
CA VAL A 29 -10.42 -1.51 -40.49
C VAL A 29 -10.93 -2.61 -39.55
N GLU A 30 -11.21 -3.80 -40.09
CA GLU A 30 -11.69 -4.97 -39.33
C GLU A 30 -10.64 -5.59 -38.40
N LEU A 31 -9.37 -5.31 -38.68
CA LEU A 31 -8.22 -5.84 -37.94
C LEU A 31 -7.51 -4.73 -37.17
N TYR A 32 -7.06 -5.04 -35.95
CA TYR A 32 -6.21 -4.15 -35.17
C TYR A 32 -4.96 -4.83 -34.66
N THR A 33 -3.94 -4.04 -34.41
CA THR A 33 -2.67 -4.53 -33.87
C THR A 33 -2.64 -4.34 -32.36
N ARG A 34 -2.26 -5.40 -31.63
CA ARG A 34 -1.99 -5.36 -30.19
C ARG A 34 -0.53 -5.69 -29.95
N VAL A 35 0.15 -4.81 -29.25
CA VAL A 35 1.46 -5.05 -28.67
C VAL A 35 1.26 -5.50 -27.23
N SER A 36 1.80 -6.67 -26.89
CA SER A 36 1.75 -7.24 -25.54
C SER A 36 3.17 -7.26 -24.99
N SER A 37 3.39 -6.58 -23.88
CA SER A 37 4.66 -6.52 -23.16
C SER A 37 4.49 -7.19 -21.80
N GLU A 38 5.35 -8.13 -21.47
CA GLU A 38 5.35 -8.86 -20.21
C GLU A 38 6.72 -8.72 -19.55
N SER A 39 6.71 -8.47 -18.24
CA SER A 39 7.92 -8.40 -17.40
C SER A 39 7.76 -9.32 -16.21
N SER A 40 8.60 -10.33 -16.11
CA SER A 40 8.74 -11.18 -14.92
C SER A 40 9.74 -10.57 -13.97
N LEU A 41 9.24 -10.15 -12.80
CA LEU A 41 10.02 -9.47 -11.77
C LEU A 41 10.46 -10.44 -10.68
N SER A 42 11.70 -10.31 -10.20
CA SER A 42 12.15 -10.99 -8.98
C SER A 42 13.31 -10.25 -8.33
N GLY A 43 13.35 -10.26 -6.98
CA GLY A 43 14.46 -9.67 -6.23
C GLY A 43 14.19 -9.50 -4.75
N LEU A 44 15.19 -8.99 -4.03
CA LEU A 44 15.20 -8.78 -2.60
C LEU A 44 15.14 -7.29 -2.26
N SER A 45 14.42 -6.98 -1.20
CA SER A 45 14.42 -5.66 -0.56
C SER A 45 14.59 -5.81 0.95
N TYR A 46 15.11 -4.76 1.60
CA TYR A 46 15.40 -4.76 3.03
C TYR A 46 14.78 -3.55 3.70
N ASN A 47 14.27 -3.74 4.91
CA ASN A 47 13.79 -2.66 5.76
C ASN A 47 14.53 -2.68 7.09
N PHE A 48 14.92 -1.51 7.55
CA PHE A 48 15.54 -1.28 8.86
C PHE A 48 14.56 -0.48 9.70
N SER A 49 14.37 -0.88 10.94
CA SER A 49 13.45 -0.20 11.84
C SER A 49 14.02 0.01 13.23
N ALA A 50 13.61 1.09 13.85
CA ALA A 50 13.89 1.40 15.24
C ALA A 50 12.60 1.82 15.92
N VAL A 51 12.37 1.35 17.14
CA VAL A 51 11.20 1.69 17.94
C VAL A 51 11.67 2.06 19.33
N PHE A 52 11.14 3.15 19.85
CA PHE A 52 11.31 3.58 21.23
C PHE A 52 9.95 3.66 21.92
N GLN A 53 9.86 3.11 23.13
CA GLN A 53 8.67 3.15 23.96
C GLN A 53 9.02 3.58 25.36
N GLN A 54 8.30 4.57 25.91
CA GLN A 54 8.47 5.02 27.28
C GLN A 54 7.11 5.07 27.98
N LYS A 55 7.05 4.46 29.18
CA LYS A 55 5.89 4.53 30.05
C LYS A 55 6.15 5.55 31.16
N PHE A 56 5.20 6.45 31.36
CA PHE A 56 5.23 7.48 32.38
C PHE A 56 4.47 7.06 33.64
N ARG A 57 4.61 7.86 34.71
CA ARG A 57 4.05 7.57 36.03
C ARG A 57 2.52 7.42 36.06
N ASN A 58 1.81 8.14 35.20
CA ASN A 58 0.35 8.09 35.01
C ASN A 58 -0.13 7.04 34.00
N ASN A 59 0.68 6.01 33.72
CA ASN A 59 0.44 4.95 32.75
C ASN A 59 0.32 5.39 31.28
N ILE A 60 0.52 6.64 30.97
CA ILE A 60 0.65 7.11 29.59
C ILE A 60 1.91 6.52 28.99
N LYS A 61 1.80 5.99 27.78
CA LYS A 61 2.91 5.51 26.98
C LYS A 61 3.13 6.44 25.80
N ILE A 62 4.39 6.72 25.51
CA ILE A 62 4.83 7.39 24.29
C ILE A 62 5.57 6.37 23.43
N TYR A 63 5.29 6.41 22.14
CA TYR A 63 5.93 5.60 21.12
C TYR A 63 6.58 6.51 20.10
N SER A 64 7.77 6.15 19.68
CA SER A 64 8.42 6.73 18.49
C SER A 64 8.94 5.60 17.63
N SER A 65 8.78 5.71 16.33
CA SER A 65 9.25 4.71 15.37
C SER A 65 9.91 5.38 14.18
N TYR A 66 10.92 4.72 13.66
CA TYR A 66 11.57 5.09 12.41
C TYR A 66 11.74 3.86 11.56
N VAL A 67 11.38 3.94 10.29
CA VAL A 67 11.58 2.88 9.30
C VAL A 67 12.29 3.47 8.10
N TYR A 68 13.32 2.79 7.66
CA TYR A 68 14.07 3.14 6.44
C TYR A 68 14.15 1.93 5.51
N GLN A 69 13.77 2.12 4.27
CA GLN A 69 13.99 1.17 3.17
C GLN A 69 14.95 1.82 2.18
N PRO A 70 16.14 1.27 1.95
CA PRO A 70 17.00 1.72 0.87
C PRO A 70 16.37 1.40 -0.50
N GLU A 71 16.79 2.11 -1.51
CA GLU A 71 16.47 1.75 -2.89
C GLU A 71 16.92 0.31 -3.17
N SER A 72 16.09 -0.44 -3.89
CA SER A 72 16.38 -1.80 -4.30
C SER A 72 16.01 -2.01 -5.77
N SER A 73 16.75 -2.89 -6.42
CA SER A 73 16.51 -3.23 -7.82
C SER A 73 16.06 -4.69 -7.91
N LEU A 74 14.92 -4.92 -8.55
CA LEU A 74 14.47 -6.24 -8.95
C LEU A 74 14.95 -6.51 -10.38
N THR A 75 15.30 -7.74 -10.69
CA THR A 75 15.53 -8.19 -12.06
C THR A 75 14.19 -8.28 -12.78
N SER A 76 14.11 -7.71 -13.97
CA SER A 76 12.93 -7.73 -14.86
C SER A 76 13.32 -8.48 -16.12
N LYS A 77 12.78 -9.69 -16.31
CA LYS A 77 12.91 -10.46 -17.55
C LYS A 77 11.72 -10.13 -18.44
N ASN A 78 12.00 -9.62 -19.64
CA ASN A 78 11.01 -9.00 -20.49
C ASN A 78 10.78 -9.81 -21.76
N SER A 79 9.53 -9.84 -22.22
CA SER A 79 9.14 -10.35 -23.52
C SER A 79 8.11 -9.43 -24.16
N GLN A 80 8.12 -9.37 -25.47
CA GLN A 80 7.17 -8.56 -26.24
C GLN A 80 6.71 -9.32 -27.48
N SER A 81 5.40 -9.24 -27.74
CA SER A 81 4.81 -9.81 -28.94
C SER A 81 3.83 -8.84 -29.60
N ILE A 82 3.76 -8.90 -30.90
CA ILE A 82 2.77 -8.17 -31.70
C ILE A 82 1.78 -9.19 -32.26
N ARG A 83 0.49 -8.90 -32.16
CA ARG A 83 -0.60 -9.75 -32.65
C ARG A 83 -1.58 -8.93 -33.45
N THR A 84 -2.09 -9.54 -34.52
CA THR A 84 -3.23 -9.01 -35.25
C THR A 84 -4.50 -9.66 -34.73
N LEU A 85 -5.48 -8.86 -34.37
CA LEU A 85 -6.75 -9.30 -33.80
C LEU A 85 -7.91 -8.70 -34.60
N LYS A 86 -9.06 -9.38 -34.63
CA LYS A 86 -10.32 -8.85 -35.14
C LYS A 86 -10.97 -7.93 -34.07
N LEU A 87 -11.94 -7.11 -34.47
CA LEU A 87 -12.64 -6.19 -33.60
C LEU A 87 -13.39 -6.90 -32.47
N ASP A 88 -13.79 -8.16 -32.65
CA ASP A 88 -14.39 -9.01 -31.61
C ASP A 88 -13.38 -9.58 -30.59
N GLY A 89 -12.07 -9.25 -30.78
CA GLY A 89 -10.99 -9.75 -29.95
C GLY A 89 -10.48 -11.14 -30.31
N SER A 90 -11.08 -11.80 -31.31
CA SER A 90 -10.59 -13.09 -31.81
C SER A 90 -9.30 -12.97 -32.60
N PHE A 91 -8.59 -14.08 -32.74
CA PHE A 91 -7.33 -14.11 -33.50
C PHE A 91 -7.58 -13.79 -34.97
N GLY A 92 -6.89 -12.77 -35.46
CA GLY A 92 -7.08 -12.26 -36.84
C GLY A 92 -5.91 -12.51 -37.81
N GLY A 93 -4.78 -12.99 -37.30
CA GLY A 93 -3.57 -13.17 -38.13
C GLY A 93 -2.39 -13.66 -37.29
N ASP A 94 -1.19 -13.37 -37.72
CA ASP A 94 0.05 -13.86 -37.16
C ASP A 94 0.38 -13.23 -35.78
N THR A 95 1.16 -13.97 -34.99
CA THR A 95 1.84 -13.49 -33.78
C THR A 95 3.32 -13.45 -34.05
N GLU A 96 3.93 -12.28 -33.87
CA GLU A 96 5.36 -12.09 -33.99
C GLU A 96 5.95 -11.78 -32.61
N ASN A 97 6.96 -12.55 -32.22
CA ASN A 97 7.74 -12.29 -31.02
C ASN A 97 8.91 -11.38 -31.34
N ILE A 98 9.00 -10.26 -30.62
CA ILE A 98 10.08 -9.30 -30.81
C ILE A 98 11.32 -9.80 -30.08
N ASN A 99 12.44 -9.85 -30.78
CA ASN A 99 13.72 -10.20 -30.15
C ASN A 99 14.30 -9.00 -29.40
N LEU A 100 14.01 -8.92 -28.13
CA LEU A 100 14.48 -7.84 -27.24
C LEU A 100 15.97 -7.88 -26.93
N SER A 101 16.65 -9.03 -27.14
CA SER A 101 18.10 -9.14 -26.90
C SER A 101 18.92 -8.26 -27.85
N LEU A 102 18.36 -7.91 -29.02
CA LEU A 102 19.03 -6.99 -29.99
C LEU A 102 19.13 -5.56 -29.42
N THR A 103 18.23 -5.18 -28.53
CA THR A 103 18.18 -3.85 -27.90
C THR A 103 18.64 -3.87 -26.44
N GLY A 104 19.00 -5.04 -25.90
CA GLY A 104 19.34 -5.22 -24.47
C GLY A 104 18.16 -5.05 -23.53
N MET A 105 16.92 -5.15 -24.02
CA MET A 105 15.70 -4.98 -23.23
C MET A 105 15.11 -6.31 -22.74
N ASP A 106 15.71 -7.43 -23.05
CA ASP A 106 15.31 -8.77 -22.59
C ASP A 106 15.49 -8.95 -21.06
N GLU A 107 16.48 -8.26 -20.48
CA GLU A 107 16.67 -8.20 -19.04
C GLU A 107 17.00 -6.77 -18.60
N THR A 108 16.13 -6.18 -17.78
CA THR A 108 16.27 -4.81 -17.27
C THR A 108 16.15 -4.78 -15.75
N LYS A 109 16.24 -3.61 -15.15
CA LYS A 109 16.03 -3.40 -13.73
C LYS A 109 14.69 -2.71 -13.47
N PHE A 110 13.97 -3.22 -12.49
CA PHE A 110 12.81 -2.56 -11.91
C PHE A 110 13.23 -1.95 -10.57
N THR A 111 13.24 -0.63 -10.49
CA THR A 111 13.66 0.09 -9.29
C THR A 111 12.50 0.25 -8.32
N ILE A 112 12.71 -0.13 -7.06
CA ILE A 112 11.85 0.20 -5.93
C ILE A 112 12.51 1.37 -5.19
N PRO A 113 11.83 2.53 -5.07
CA PRO A 113 12.42 3.71 -4.45
C PRO A 113 12.67 3.52 -2.96
N SER A 114 13.65 4.26 -2.45
CA SER A 114 13.88 4.34 -1.00
C SER A 114 12.75 5.12 -0.32
N PHE A 115 12.46 4.77 0.92
CA PHE A 115 11.59 5.57 1.76
C PHE A 115 12.07 5.68 3.20
N SER A 116 11.67 6.75 3.84
CA SER A 116 11.78 6.95 5.28
C SER A 116 10.40 7.19 5.87
N SER A 117 10.11 6.58 7.02
CA SER A 117 8.86 6.79 7.75
C SER A 117 9.16 7.05 9.21
N PHE A 118 8.57 8.10 9.75
CA PHE A 118 8.67 8.50 11.15
C PHE A 118 7.29 8.51 11.79
N GLY A 119 7.13 7.81 12.90
CA GLY A 119 5.90 7.73 13.66
C GLY A 119 6.07 8.22 15.09
N LEU A 120 5.08 8.96 15.57
CA LEU A 120 4.92 9.33 16.97
C LEU A 120 3.53 8.93 17.45
N GLY A 121 3.43 8.44 18.67
CA GLY A 121 2.16 8.09 19.25
C GLY A 121 2.18 8.19 20.78
N PHE A 122 1.02 8.46 21.33
CA PHE A 122 0.84 8.48 22.78
C PHE A 122 -0.55 7.96 23.12
N GLY A 123 -0.67 7.33 24.29
CA GLY A 123 -1.93 6.77 24.71
C GLY A 123 -1.88 6.09 26.06
N LEU A 124 -3.04 5.62 26.45
CA LEU A 124 -3.26 4.84 27.65
C LEU A 124 -3.73 3.43 27.25
N ASP A 125 -3.00 2.41 27.71
CA ASP A 125 -3.32 1.02 27.38
C ASP A 125 -4.80 0.70 27.59
N LYS A 126 -5.41 0.00 26.63
CA LYS A 126 -6.82 -0.45 26.66
C LYS A 126 -7.84 0.68 26.83
N LYS A 127 -7.48 1.92 26.57
CA LYS A 127 -8.38 3.06 26.69
C LYS A 127 -8.38 3.98 25.47
N TRP A 128 -7.25 4.53 25.12
CA TRP A 128 -7.15 5.40 23.95
C TRP A 128 -5.71 5.50 23.45
N PHE A 129 -5.57 5.82 22.18
CA PHE A 129 -4.29 6.08 21.52
C PHE A 129 -4.48 7.11 20.42
N VAL A 130 -3.51 8.00 20.25
CA VAL A 130 -3.41 8.91 19.12
C VAL A 130 -1.99 8.79 18.55
N GLY A 131 -1.89 8.74 17.23
CA GLY A 131 -0.62 8.64 16.54
C GLY A 131 -0.57 9.51 15.29
N LEU A 132 0.64 9.94 14.96
CA LEU A 132 1.00 10.67 13.76
C LEU A 132 2.04 9.84 13.01
N ASN A 133 1.96 9.82 11.69
CA ASN A 133 2.99 9.23 10.85
C ASN A 133 3.27 10.14 9.67
N PHE A 134 4.56 10.31 9.39
CA PHE A 134 5.07 10.95 8.19
C PHE A 134 5.92 9.95 7.43
N LYS A 135 5.60 9.71 6.15
CA LYS A 135 6.39 8.87 5.25
C LYS A 135 6.77 9.67 4.01
N SER A 136 8.04 9.68 3.69
CA SER A 136 8.58 10.27 2.46
C SER A 136 9.18 9.17 1.61
N VAL A 137 8.69 9.02 0.39
CA VAL A 137 9.21 8.13 -0.65
C VAL A 137 9.98 9.00 -1.63
N GLN A 138 11.24 8.64 -1.92
CA GLN A 138 12.09 9.42 -2.80
C GLN A 138 11.54 9.47 -4.23
N GLY A 139 11.72 10.61 -4.89
CA GLY A 139 11.36 10.78 -6.28
C GLY A 139 12.11 9.82 -7.20
N ASN A 140 11.68 9.69 -8.43
CA ASN A 140 12.01 8.67 -9.43
C ASN A 140 11.29 7.32 -9.26
N GLY A 141 10.32 7.22 -8.40
CA GLY A 141 9.29 6.20 -8.26
C GLY A 141 9.66 4.79 -8.69
N TYR A 142 8.66 4.00 -8.88
CA TYR A 142 8.78 2.69 -9.53
C TYR A 142 9.17 2.91 -10.99
N ARG A 143 10.39 2.54 -11.37
CA ARG A 143 10.89 2.70 -12.73
C ARG A 143 11.26 1.36 -13.35
N ASN A 144 10.71 1.09 -14.51
CA ASN A 144 11.08 -0.01 -15.39
C ASN A 144 11.51 0.57 -16.75
N GLU A 145 12.72 0.30 -17.16
CA GLU A 145 13.27 0.80 -18.43
C GLU A 145 12.50 0.25 -19.65
N PHE A 146 11.92 -0.94 -19.53
CA PHE A 146 11.16 -1.58 -20.59
C PHE A 146 9.69 -1.10 -20.66
N MET A 147 9.08 -0.72 -19.53
CA MET A 147 7.69 -0.27 -19.46
C MET A 147 7.61 1.18 -18.99
N SER A 148 8.03 2.12 -19.82
CA SER A 148 7.81 3.55 -19.58
C SER A 148 6.40 3.95 -20.05
N LEU A 149 5.75 4.82 -19.30
CA LEU A 149 4.49 5.44 -19.68
C LEU A 149 4.75 6.87 -20.16
N ASP A 150 4.16 7.24 -21.27
CA ASP A 150 4.25 8.61 -21.80
C ASP A 150 3.47 9.56 -20.88
N ASN A 151 4.03 10.75 -20.63
CA ASN A 151 3.44 11.82 -19.81
C ASN A 151 3.14 11.46 -18.35
N VAL A 152 3.78 10.41 -17.82
CA VAL A 152 3.67 10.01 -16.42
C VAL A 152 5.06 10.07 -15.78
N ASN A 153 5.19 10.87 -14.75
CA ASN A 153 6.38 10.97 -13.93
C ASN A 153 6.08 10.53 -12.50
N PHE A 154 7.11 10.04 -11.82
CA PHE A 154 7.02 9.74 -10.40
C PHE A 154 7.89 10.72 -9.64
N ASN A 155 7.24 11.58 -8.87
CA ASN A 155 7.89 12.57 -8.03
C ASN A 155 8.04 12.07 -6.58
N GLN A 156 8.71 12.87 -5.76
CA GLN A 156 8.72 12.62 -4.32
C GLN A 156 7.31 12.56 -3.78
N ASN A 157 7.02 11.52 -2.98
CA ASN A 157 5.71 11.30 -2.39
C ASN A 157 5.80 11.47 -0.87
N ASN A 158 5.06 12.43 -0.34
CA ASN A 158 4.96 12.68 1.09
C ASN A 158 3.57 12.27 1.60
N ILE A 159 3.54 11.38 2.58
CA ILE A 159 2.33 10.85 3.16
C ILE A 159 2.25 11.27 4.62
N TYR A 160 1.20 12.00 4.95
CA TYR A 160 0.88 12.44 6.30
C TYR A 160 -0.34 11.66 6.79
N SER A 161 -0.24 11.10 7.98
CA SER A 161 -1.36 10.37 8.57
C SER A 161 -1.49 10.72 10.04
N VAL A 162 -2.72 10.90 10.47
CA VAL A 162 -3.08 11.02 11.87
C VAL A 162 -4.23 10.08 12.16
N GLY A 163 -4.19 9.41 13.29
CA GLY A 163 -5.29 8.50 13.65
C GLY A 163 -5.22 8.08 15.10
N GLY A 164 -6.31 7.49 15.54
CA GLY A 164 -6.37 7.01 16.91
C GLY A 164 -7.56 6.10 17.15
N PHE A 165 -7.62 5.62 18.38
CA PHE A 165 -8.76 4.86 18.86
C PHE A 165 -9.16 5.27 20.25
N TYR A 166 -10.43 5.03 20.56
CA TYR A 166 -11.01 5.16 21.89
C TYR A 166 -11.80 3.91 22.24
N LEU A 167 -11.57 3.40 23.45
CA LEU A 167 -12.25 2.25 24.03
C LEU A 167 -12.79 2.68 25.41
N PRO A 168 -14.09 2.94 25.55
CA PRO A 168 -14.67 3.50 26.79
C PRO A 168 -14.35 2.67 28.03
N LYS A 169 -14.66 1.37 27.99
CA LYS A 169 -14.39 0.46 29.11
C LYS A 169 -14.19 -0.98 28.61
N PHE A 170 -12.95 -1.41 28.63
CA PHE A 170 -12.53 -2.73 28.11
C PHE A 170 -13.25 -3.92 28.78
N ASP A 171 -13.52 -3.82 30.07
CA ASP A 171 -14.07 -4.86 30.93
C ASP A 171 -15.52 -4.60 31.36
N SER A 172 -16.30 -3.84 30.57
CA SER A 172 -17.71 -3.60 30.88
C SER A 172 -18.53 -4.88 30.76
N PHE A 173 -19.25 -5.24 31.81
CA PHE A 173 -20.20 -6.34 31.81
C PHE A 173 -21.63 -5.88 31.52
N THR A 174 -21.91 -4.60 31.75
CA THR A 174 -23.27 -4.03 31.66
C THR A 174 -23.62 -3.41 30.34
N ASN A 175 -22.64 -2.86 29.62
CA ASN A 175 -22.89 -2.15 28.39
C ASN A 175 -21.98 -2.68 27.27
N PHE A 176 -22.59 -3.16 26.18
CA PHE A 176 -21.88 -3.66 25.00
C PHE A 176 -21.06 -2.56 24.30
N PHE A 177 -21.63 -1.35 24.16
CA PHE A 177 -20.98 -0.24 23.47
C PHE A 177 -19.70 0.26 24.15
N ASP A 178 -19.57 0.05 25.46
CA ASP A 178 -18.35 0.38 26.19
C ASP A 178 -17.15 -0.48 25.78
N ARG A 179 -17.38 -1.69 25.24
CA ARG A 179 -16.37 -2.63 24.77
C ARG A 179 -16.05 -2.47 23.30
N VAL A 180 -16.79 -1.64 22.59
CA VAL A 180 -16.53 -1.31 21.17
C VAL A 180 -15.34 -0.36 21.10
N THR A 181 -14.38 -0.67 20.23
CA THR A 181 -13.26 0.22 19.92
C THR A 181 -13.66 1.14 18.79
N TYR A 182 -13.73 2.43 19.05
CA TYR A 182 -14.01 3.48 18.07
C TYR A 182 -12.69 3.97 17.51
N ARG A 183 -12.60 4.11 16.16
CA ARG A 183 -11.39 4.55 15.48
C ARG A 183 -11.73 5.69 14.53
N ALA A 184 -10.80 6.65 14.43
CA ALA A 184 -10.86 7.69 13.41
C ALA A 184 -9.45 8.01 12.93
N GLY A 185 -9.34 8.45 11.67
CA GLY A 185 -8.07 8.83 11.10
C GLY A 185 -8.24 9.69 9.87
N PHE A 186 -7.14 10.32 9.50
CA PHE A 186 -7.01 11.16 8.32
C PHE A 186 -5.69 10.83 7.63
N LYS A 187 -5.71 10.77 6.30
CA LYS A 187 -4.55 10.56 5.45
C LYS A 187 -4.50 11.64 4.37
N TYR A 188 -3.32 12.18 4.13
CA TYR A 188 -3.05 13.10 3.04
C TYR A 188 -1.78 12.66 2.32
N ILE A 189 -1.86 12.51 1.00
CA ILE A 189 -0.76 12.14 0.12
C ILE A 189 -0.50 13.31 -0.81
N ASP A 190 0.72 13.81 -0.80
CA ASP A 190 1.17 14.94 -1.60
C ASP A 190 2.29 14.49 -2.54
N GLY A 191 2.02 14.49 -3.84
CA GLY A 191 2.94 14.01 -4.86
C GLY A 191 2.89 12.50 -5.10
N GLY A 192 3.98 11.97 -5.64
CA GLY A 192 4.16 10.56 -6.00
C GLY A 192 3.85 10.27 -7.45
N LEU A 193 2.71 10.66 -7.96
CA LEU A 193 2.32 10.52 -9.36
C LEU A 193 2.08 11.91 -9.95
N GLU A 194 2.76 12.22 -11.03
CA GLU A 194 2.55 13.42 -11.85
C GLU A 194 2.05 12.99 -13.23
N VAL A 195 0.94 13.55 -13.65
CA VAL A 195 0.34 13.33 -14.98
C VAL A 195 0.12 14.69 -15.63
N ASN A 196 0.60 14.86 -16.86
CA ASN A 196 0.53 16.13 -17.59
C ASN A 196 1.06 17.33 -16.74
N GLN A 197 2.17 17.14 -16.04
CA GLN A 197 2.79 18.15 -15.16
C GLN A 197 1.92 18.57 -13.96
N GLN A 198 0.95 17.74 -13.57
CA GLN A 198 0.10 17.95 -12.40
C GLN A 198 0.31 16.84 -11.37
N ASP A 199 0.61 17.22 -10.14
CA ASP A 199 0.72 16.28 -9.02
C ASP A 199 -0.66 15.73 -8.64
N ILE A 200 -0.77 14.42 -8.56
CA ILE A 200 -1.99 13.74 -8.12
C ILE A 200 -1.99 13.65 -6.60
N LYS A 201 -2.84 14.42 -5.97
CA LYS A 201 -3.03 14.43 -4.51
C LYS A 201 -4.16 13.52 -4.11
N ASP A 202 -4.07 12.95 -2.90
CA ASP A 202 -5.11 12.07 -2.33
C ASP A 202 -5.31 12.44 -0.86
N PHE A 203 -6.54 12.59 -0.44
CA PHE A 203 -6.86 12.68 0.99
C PHE A 203 -8.02 11.74 1.34
N GLY A 204 -7.98 11.19 2.56
CA GLY A 204 -9.02 10.30 3.05
C GLY A 204 -9.27 10.50 4.53
N ILE A 205 -10.55 10.43 4.90
CA ILE A 205 -11.01 10.39 6.28
C ILE A 205 -11.59 9.01 6.52
N ASN A 206 -11.14 8.34 7.57
CA ASN A 206 -11.60 7.00 7.90
C ASN A 206 -12.20 6.92 9.31
N PHE A 207 -13.20 6.06 9.45
CA PHE A 207 -13.85 5.69 10.68
C PHE A 207 -13.87 4.18 10.81
N GLY A 208 -13.74 3.67 12.02
CA GLY A 208 -13.75 2.24 12.25
C GLY A 208 -14.35 1.84 13.59
N LEU A 209 -14.94 0.65 13.59
CA LEU A 209 -15.48 0.02 14.78
C LEU A 209 -14.81 -1.35 14.98
N GLY A 210 -14.31 -1.59 16.18
CA GLY A 210 -13.82 -2.89 16.60
C GLY A 210 -14.78 -3.51 17.61
N ILE A 211 -15.60 -4.45 17.16
CA ILE A 211 -16.69 -5.07 17.87
C ILE A 211 -16.18 -6.38 18.51
N PRO A 212 -16.24 -6.57 19.82
CA PRO A 212 -15.87 -7.84 20.43
C PRO A 212 -16.88 -8.93 20.08
N VAL A 213 -16.40 -10.02 19.46
CA VAL A 213 -17.18 -11.20 19.08
C VAL A 213 -16.64 -12.40 19.85
N GLY A 214 -17.12 -12.62 21.07
CA GLY A 214 -16.58 -13.62 21.95
C GLY A 214 -15.47 -13.12 22.88
N ARG A 215 -14.71 -14.06 23.49
CA ARG A 215 -13.76 -13.73 24.57
C ARG A 215 -12.51 -12.98 24.09
N LEU A 216 -11.96 -13.37 22.95
CA LEU A 216 -10.70 -12.83 22.40
C LEU A 216 -10.81 -12.36 20.97
N SER A 217 -11.88 -12.68 20.26
CA SER A 217 -12.09 -12.37 18.84
C SER A 217 -12.76 -11.02 18.67
N LYS A 218 -12.49 -10.36 17.52
CA LYS A 218 -13.07 -9.06 17.17
C LYS A 218 -13.49 -9.06 15.70
N ALA A 219 -14.67 -8.48 15.44
CA ALA A 219 -15.07 -8.05 14.11
C ALA A 219 -14.68 -6.56 13.95
N ASN A 220 -14.08 -6.22 12.83
CA ASN A 220 -13.69 -4.86 12.51
C ASN A 220 -14.49 -4.38 11.30
N LEU A 221 -15.11 -3.23 11.43
CA LEU A 221 -15.77 -2.51 10.34
C LEU A 221 -15.03 -1.22 10.10
N GLY A 222 -14.82 -0.87 8.83
CA GLY A 222 -14.15 0.36 8.45
C GLY A 222 -14.85 1.04 7.29
N PHE A 223 -14.87 2.37 7.31
CA PHE A 223 -15.37 3.24 6.25
C PHE A 223 -14.30 4.27 5.97
N GLU A 224 -14.00 4.50 4.71
CA GLU A 224 -13.10 5.57 4.26
C GLU A 224 -13.79 6.37 3.17
N PHE A 225 -13.83 7.68 3.36
CA PHE A 225 -14.25 8.65 2.37
C PHE A 225 -13.04 9.45 1.94
N GLY A 226 -12.83 9.59 0.64
CA GLY A 226 -11.67 10.30 0.16
C GLY A 226 -11.87 10.87 -1.24
N GLN A 227 -10.87 11.65 -1.64
CA GLN A 227 -10.80 12.27 -2.95
C GLN A 227 -9.39 12.16 -3.48
N ARG A 228 -9.26 11.79 -4.76
CA ARG A 228 -7.99 11.67 -5.46
C ARG A 228 -8.02 12.43 -6.78
N GLY A 229 -6.91 13.09 -7.10
CA GLY A 229 -6.72 13.79 -8.36
C GLY A 229 -7.32 15.19 -8.40
N THR A 230 -7.37 15.74 -9.60
CA THR A 230 -7.89 17.07 -9.92
C THR A 230 -8.67 17.00 -11.21
N ASP A 231 -9.61 17.91 -11.41
CA ASP A 231 -10.37 18.12 -12.66
C ASP A 231 -9.69 19.15 -13.59
N ASP A 232 -8.57 19.72 -13.18
CA ASP A 232 -7.79 20.62 -14.00
C ASP A 232 -7.06 19.87 -15.13
N PHE A 233 -6.78 20.57 -16.23
CA PHE A 233 -6.00 20.07 -17.38
C PHE A 233 -6.51 18.75 -18.00
N GLY A 234 -7.82 18.50 -17.93
CA GLY A 234 -8.46 17.30 -18.48
C GLY A 234 -8.19 16.02 -17.70
N LEU A 235 -7.71 16.14 -16.47
CA LEU A 235 -7.54 15.02 -15.55
C LEU A 235 -8.86 14.64 -14.87
N ILE A 236 -8.87 13.52 -14.18
CA ILE A 236 -10.04 12.98 -13.50
C ILE A 236 -9.88 13.17 -11.99
N LYS A 237 -10.89 13.79 -11.38
CA LYS A 237 -11.07 13.88 -9.95
C LYS A 237 -12.02 12.81 -9.47
N GLU A 238 -11.52 11.89 -8.64
CA GLU A 238 -12.30 10.78 -8.12
C GLU A 238 -12.68 11.02 -6.66
N ASN A 239 -13.96 10.84 -6.35
CA ASN A 239 -14.43 10.70 -4.98
C ASN A 239 -14.68 9.22 -4.70
N TYR A 240 -14.13 8.68 -3.62
CA TYR A 240 -14.25 7.28 -3.32
C TYR A 240 -14.82 7.01 -1.93
N LEU A 241 -15.53 5.90 -1.82
CA LEU A 241 -16.02 5.33 -0.59
C LEU A 241 -15.53 3.88 -0.51
N ASN A 242 -14.69 3.59 0.48
CA ASN A 242 -14.23 2.25 0.77
C ASN A 242 -14.93 1.70 2.01
N PHE A 243 -15.35 0.45 1.93
CA PHE A 243 -15.90 -0.30 3.04
C PHE A 243 -15.04 -1.53 3.31
N MET A 244 -14.65 -1.73 4.57
CA MET A 244 -13.80 -2.85 4.97
C MET A 244 -14.45 -3.65 6.09
N ILE A 245 -14.43 -4.97 5.94
CA ILE A 245 -14.84 -5.92 7.00
C ILE A 245 -13.65 -6.83 7.27
N GLY A 246 -13.30 -6.97 8.53
CA GLY A 246 -12.24 -7.87 8.97
C GLY A 246 -12.62 -8.63 10.22
N VAL A 247 -12.21 -9.87 10.33
CA VAL A 247 -12.42 -10.70 11.52
C VAL A 247 -11.07 -11.14 12.06
N SER A 248 -10.82 -10.85 13.34
CA SER A 248 -9.64 -11.32 14.06
C SER A 248 -10.08 -12.43 15.01
N LEU A 249 -9.71 -13.66 14.70
CA LEU A 249 -9.98 -14.83 15.53
C LEU A 249 -8.74 -15.10 16.40
N ASN A 250 -8.93 -15.00 17.70
CA ASN A 250 -7.89 -15.34 18.68
C ASN A 250 -8.43 -16.38 19.65
N ASP A 251 -7.64 -17.37 19.98
CA ASP A 251 -7.95 -18.38 20.97
C ASP A 251 -6.75 -18.62 21.89
N LEU A 252 -7.03 -19.08 23.12
CA LEU A 252 -6.01 -19.50 24.07
C LEU A 252 -5.78 -21.01 23.91
N TRP A 253 -4.66 -21.37 23.27
CA TRP A 253 -4.24 -22.75 23.11
C TRP A 253 -3.54 -23.22 24.39
N PHE A 254 -3.71 -24.50 24.75
CA PHE A 254 -3.06 -25.13 25.92
C PHE A 254 -3.50 -24.60 27.29
N ILE A 255 -4.80 -24.29 27.46
CA ILE A 255 -5.34 -24.05 28.80
C ILE A 255 -5.34 -25.39 29.53
N LYS A 256 -4.55 -25.49 30.59
CA LYS A 256 -4.58 -26.65 31.49
C LYS A 256 -5.93 -26.72 32.16
N SER A 257 -6.73 -27.78 31.91
CA SER A 257 -7.98 -27.99 32.63
C SER A 257 -7.65 -28.26 34.10
N MET A 258 -8.15 -27.43 34.99
CA MET A 258 -8.11 -27.77 36.41
C MET A 258 -9.21 -28.82 36.67
N TYR A 259 -8.81 -30.03 36.97
CA TYR A 259 -9.68 -31.01 37.59
C TYR A 259 -9.81 -30.64 39.06
N ASN A 260 -11.04 -30.42 39.53
CA ASN A 260 -11.38 -30.39 40.97
C ASN A 260 -11.45 -31.81 41.47
#